data_0b94d1ad5baf9e78113dea1f0abe251d
#
_entry.id   0b94d1ad5baf9e78113dea1f0abe251d
#
_cell.length_a   1.000
_cell.length_b   1.000
_cell.length_c   1.000
_cell.angle_alpha   90.00
_cell.angle_beta   90.00
_cell.angle_gamma   90.00
#
_symmetry.space_group_name_H-M   'P 1'
#
loop_
_entity.id
_entity.type
_entity.pdbx_description
1 polymer ?
#
loop_
_entity_poly.entity_id
_entity_poly.type
_entity_poly.pdbx_seq_one_letter_code
_entity_poly.pdbx_strand_id
1 'polypeptide(L)'
;MPGEIFVRPYMFAAALAGVLAVSVPAQARDICTLIADAATRTVLHQEGDCETRVTPASTFKVALAVMAYDAGIVISAHEPKLPFKEGYADWIATWRQDTDPSMWMENSVVWYSQRLTEMLGAEKLTAYAQKFGYGNADFSGDPGKNNGLGRSWISSSLKISPLEQAGFVAALVDGKLPTSPVAMAGAMELVQQGGVSEGWALRGKTGSAFPRLADGNFDRARGWGWFVGWAEKDERRLVFVRLTQDEERHAVSGGLRARDALLADWAALMRGLGL
;
A
#
# COMPACT_ATOMS: atom_id res chain seq x y z
N MET A 1 -38.87 -77.83 37.02
CA MET A 1 -37.87 -77.45 36.03
C MET A 1 -38.03 -75.98 35.81
N PRO A 2 -37.00 -75.17 36.19
CA PRO A 2 -37.10 -73.74 36.04
C PRO A 2 -36.63 -73.24 34.66
N GLY A 3 -37.44 -72.38 34.03
CA GLY A 3 -37.15 -71.77 32.73
C GLY A 3 -36.08 -70.68 32.79
N GLU A 4 -35.14 -70.80 31.88
CA GLU A 4 -34.04 -69.80 31.73
C GLU A 4 -34.57 -68.54 30.98
N ILE A 5 -34.37 -67.39 31.59
CA ILE A 5 -34.65 -66.06 30.99
C ILE A 5 -33.41 -65.63 30.25
N PHE A 6 -33.46 -65.61 28.89
CA PHE A 6 -32.43 -65.04 28.05
C PHE A 6 -32.52 -63.46 28.05
N VAL A 7 -31.59 -62.80 28.67
CA VAL A 7 -31.42 -61.33 28.57
C VAL A 7 -30.53 -61.03 27.39
N ARG A 8 -31.06 -60.37 26.34
CA ARG A 8 -30.27 -59.79 25.19
C ARG A 8 -29.61 -58.51 25.59
N PRO A 9 -28.29 -58.34 25.37
CA PRO A 9 -27.63 -57.06 25.57
C PRO A 9 -27.92 -56.10 24.40
N TYR A 10 -28.49 -54.96 24.66
CA TYR A 10 -28.59 -53.84 23.70
C TYR A 10 -27.24 -53.17 23.61
N MET A 11 -26.56 -53.26 22.45
CA MET A 11 -25.39 -52.48 22.14
C MET A 11 -25.84 -51.05 21.74
N PHE A 12 -25.58 -50.08 22.59
CA PHE A 12 -25.67 -48.65 22.21
C PHE A 12 -24.45 -48.28 21.37
N ALA A 13 -24.63 -48.06 20.07
CA ALA A 13 -23.63 -47.46 19.21
C ALA A 13 -23.65 -45.94 19.42
N ALA A 14 -22.65 -45.43 20.12
CA ALA A 14 -22.43 -43.95 20.24
C ALA A 14 -21.85 -43.45 18.92
N ALA A 15 -22.65 -42.73 18.15
CA ALA A 15 -22.17 -42.00 16.97
C ALA A 15 -21.41 -40.79 17.42
N LEU A 16 -20.07 -40.78 17.26
CA LEU A 16 -19.24 -39.61 17.41
C LEU A 16 -19.46 -38.71 16.18
N ALA A 17 -20.24 -37.65 16.33
CA ALA A 17 -20.33 -36.58 15.33
C ALA A 17 -19.04 -35.76 15.40
N GLY A 18 -18.10 -36.02 14.47
CA GLY A 18 -16.90 -35.18 14.30
C GLY A 18 -17.29 -33.82 13.75
N VAL A 19 -17.16 -32.76 14.56
CA VAL A 19 -17.26 -31.37 14.11
C VAL A 19 -15.99 -31.08 13.30
N LEU A 20 -16.09 -31.05 11.98
CA LEU A 20 -15.06 -30.52 11.10
C LEU A 20 -15.00 -29.01 11.35
N ALA A 21 -14.01 -28.54 12.12
CA ALA A 21 -13.68 -27.14 12.22
C ALA A 21 -13.15 -26.70 10.85
N VAL A 22 -13.96 -26.00 10.08
CA VAL A 22 -13.52 -25.29 8.88
C VAL A 22 -12.67 -24.12 9.37
N SER A 23 -11.34 -24.23 9.26
CA SER A 23 -10.45 -23.10 9.50
C SER A 23 -10.69 -22.08 8.39
N VAL A 24 -11.40 -21.00 8.70
CA VAL A 24 -11.45 -19.81 7.86
C VAL A 24 -10.02 -19.24 7.86
N PRO A 25 -9.38 -19.05 6.69
CA PRO A 25 -8.06 -18.41 6.67
C PRO A 25 -8.17 -17.05 7.34
N ALA A 26 -7.22 -16.76 8.25
CA ALA A 26 -7.17 -15.47 8.93
C ALA A 26 -7.02 -14.37 7.85
N GLN A 27 -8.03 -13.55 7.73
CA GLN A 27 -8.05 -12.43 6.80
C GLN A 27 -7.23 -11.29 7.43
N ALA A 28 -6.44 -10.56 6.62
CA ALA A 28 -5.76 -9.38 7.13
C ALA A 28 -6.79 -8.42 7.74
N ARG A 29 -6.46 -7.87 8.91
CA ARG A 29 -7.34 -6.90 9.57
C ARG A 29 -7.32 -5.58 8.81
N ASP A 30 -8.48 -5.05 8.45
CA ASP A 30 -8.61 -3.68 7.95
C ASP A 30 -8.28 -2.69 9.07
N ILE A 31 -7.26 -1.87 8.84
CA ILE A 31 -6.87 -0.81 9.75
C ILE A 31 -7.62 0.47 9.40
N CYS A 32 -7.64 0.86 8.13
CA CYS A 32 -8.35 2.03 7.64
C CYS A 32 -8.86 1.81 6.22
N THR A 33 -10.12 2.16 6.01
CA THR A 33 -10.71 2.41 4.69
C THR A 33 -11.20 3.84 4.64
N LEU A 34 -10.70 4.61 3.67
CA LEU A 34 -11.05 6.02 3.50
C LEU A 34 -11.37 6.32 2.04
N ILE A 35 -12.50 7.03 1.82
CA ILE A 35 -12.87 7.62 0.54
C ILE A 35 -13.08 9.11 0.77
N ALA A 36 -12.52 9.96 -0.06
CA ALA A 36 -12.69 11.39 -0.02
C ALA A 36 -12.94 11.96 -1.42
N ASP A 37 -13.66 13.06 -1.50
CA ASP A 37 -13.78 13.85 -2.72
C ASP A 37 -12.46 14.59 -2.97
N ALA A 38 -11.91 14.47 -4.17
CA ALA A 38 -10.59 15.02 -4.46
C ALA A 38 -10.59 16.56 -4.48
N ALA A 39 -11.65 17.18 -5.02
CA ALA A 39 -11.73 18.64 -5.19
C ALA A 39 -12.01 19.37 -3.89
N THR A 40 -12.97 18.86 -3.11
CA THR A 40 -13.39 19.47 -1.83
C THR A 40 -12.58 18.99 -0.64
N ARG A 41 -11.87 17.85 -0.78
CA ARG A 41 -11.17 17.12 0.29
C ARG A 41 -12.09 16.65 1.42
N THR A 42 -13.40 16.63 1.15
CA THR A 42 -14.38 16.13 2.11
C THR A 42 -14.24 14.61 2.21
N VAL A 43 -14.05 14.10 3.43
CA VAL A 43 -14.12 12.67 3.72
C VAL A 43 -15.56 12.21 3.59
N LEU A 44 -15.82 11.29 2.66
CA LEU A 44 -17.14 10.74 2.36
C LEU A 44 -17.38 9.42 3.11
N HIS A 45 -16.31 8.65 3.32
CA HIS A 45 -16.31 7.41 4.09
C HIS A 45 -15.00 7.28 4.85
N GLN A 46 -15.08 6.91 6.11
CA GLN A 46 -13.94 6.60 6.96
C GLN A 46 -14.32 5.47 7.92
N GLU A 47 -13.54 4.42 7.92
CA GLU A 47 -13.69 3.28 8.83
C GLU A 47 -12.33 2.88 9.39
N GLY A 48 -12.29 2.59 10.70
CA GLY A 48 -11.08 2.18 11.42
C GLY A 48 -10.14 3.33 11.79
N ASP A 49 -8.88 2.98 12.10
CA ASP A 49 -7.83 3.94 12.48
C ASP A 49 -7.15 4.53 11.24
N CYS A 50 -7.57 5.72 10.86
CA CYS A 50 -7.02 6.45 9.72
C CYS A 50 -6.01 7.53 10.12
N GLU A 51 -5.69 7.67 11.41
CA GLU A 51 -4.81 8.73 11.92
C GLU A 51 -3.42 8.24 12.32
N THR A 52 -3.30 6.98 12.72
CA THR A 52 -2.00 6.42 13.11
C THR A 52 -1.06 6.32 11.91
N ARG A 53 0.13 6.92 12.07
CA ARG A 53 1.19 6.89 11.06
C ARG A 53 1.94 5.57 11.08
N VAL A 54 2.05 4.93 9.91
CA VAL A 54 2.92 3.77 9.68
C VAL A 54 3.82 4.00 8.47
N THR A 55 4.76 3.09 8.20
CA THR A 55 5.64 3.21 7.04
C THR A 55 4.85 3.21 5.73
N PRO A 56 5.10 4.14 4.79
CA PRO A 56 4.39 4.19 3.51
C PRO A 56 4.76 3.05 2.56
N ALA A 57 5.89 2.42 2.75
CA ALA A 57 6.42 1.42 1.82
C ALA A 57 6.46 1.95 0.37
N SER A 58 6.03 1.13 -0.60
CA SER A 58 6.07 1.52 -2.01
C SER A 58 5.01 2.55 -2.43
N THR A 59 4.07 2.95 -1.56
CA THR A 59 3.19 4.09 -1.87
C THR A 59 3.95 5.41 -1.91
N PHE A 60 5.09 5.51 -1.22
CA PHE A 60 6.01 6.66 -1.30
C PHE A 60 6.48 6.95 -2.74
N LYS A 61 6.49 5.95 -3.63
CA LYS A 61 6.88 6.15 -5.04
C LYS A 61 6.05 7.21 -5.75
N VAL A 62 4.78 7.40 -5.37
CA VAL A 62 3.93 8.45 -5.97
C VAL A 62 4.48 9.83 -5.61
N ALA A 63 4.80 10.09 -4.34
CA ALA A 63 5.40 11.34 -3.91
C ALA A 63 6.81 11.53 -4.51
N LEU A 64 7.61 10.46 -4.52
CA LEU A 64 8.96 10.48 -5.09
C LEU A 64 8.93 10.77 -6.60
N ALA A 65 7.91 10.28 -7.34
CA ALA A 65 7.74 10.61 -8.75
C ALA A 65 7.51 12.11 -8.95
N VAL A 66 6.61 12.72 -8.18
CA VAL A 66 6.38 14.18 -8.24
C VAL A 66 7.68 14.94 -7.95
N MET A 67 8.41 14.55 -6.89
CA MET A 67 9.69 15.19 -6.51
C MET A 67 10.74 15.07 -7.62
N ALA A 68 10.84 13.88 -8.23
CA ALA A 68 11.84 13.60 -9.27
C ALA A 68 11.54 14.32 -10.58
N TYR A 69 10.26 14.41 -10.98
CA TYR A 69 9.84 15.21 -12.14
C TYR A 69 10.07 16.70 -11.90
N ASP A 70 9.68 17.24 -10.74
CA ASP A 70 9.83 18.66 -10.42
C ASP A 70 11.31 19.09 -10.32
N ALA A 71 12.17 18.17 -9.88
CA ALA A 71 13.62 18.37 -9.86
C ALA A 71 14.31 18.13 -11.22
N GLY A 72 13.57 17.76 -12.28
CA GLY A 72 14.12 17.46 -13.61
C GLY A 72 15.00 16.21 -13.68
N ILE A 73 14.90 15.32 -12.68
CA ILE A 73 15.61 14.02 -12.66
C ILE A 73 14.89 13.00 -13.53
N VAL A 74 13.56 12.96 -13.43
CA VAL A 74 12.68 12.21 -14.34
C VAL A 74 12.10 13.20 -15.34
N ILE A 75 12.21 12.91 -16.64
CA ILE A 75 11.78 13.81 -17.71
C ILE A 75 10.65 13.24 -18.57
N SER A 76 10.47 11.91 -18.51
CA SER A 76 9.35 11.23 -19.18
C SER A 76 9.05 9.90 -18.48
N ALA A 77 8.02 9.20 -18.95
CA ALA A 77 7.71 7.84 -18.48
C ALA A 77 8.82 6.82 -18.80
N HIS A 78 9.77 7.16 -19.68
CA HIS A 78 10.83 6.26 -20.14
C HIS A 78 12.24 6.80 -19.90
N GLU A 79 12.37 8.00 -19.31
CA GLU A 79 13.68 8.64 -19.05
C GLU A 79 13.76 9.22 -17.63
N PRO A 80 14.88 8.94 -16.91
CA PRO A 80 16.05 8.20 -17.36
C PRO A 80 15.86 6.69 -17.26
N LYS A 81 16.35 5.93 -18.24
CA LYS A 81 16.54 4.48 -18.12
C LYS A 81 17.87 4.20 -17.44
N LEU A 82 17.83 3.68 -16.21
CA LEU A 82 19.01 3.39 -15.40
C LEU A 82 19.39 1.91 -15.51
N PRO A 83 20.69 1.58 -15.65
CA PRO A 83 21.15 0.20 -15.68
C PRO A 83 21.08 -0.43 -14.28
N PHE A 84 20.66 -1.70 -14.21
CA PHE A 84 20.80 -2.51 -13.02
C PHE A 84 22.29 -2.78 -12.76
N LYS A 85 22.70 -2.75 -11.49
CA LYS A 85 24.07 -3.10 -11.07
C LYS A 85 24.01 -4.11 -9.95
N GLU A 86 24.99 -5.01 -9.93
CA GLU A 86 25.17 -5.94 -8.81
C GLU A 86 25.30 -5.17 -7.49
N GLY A 87 24.70 -5.71 -6.44
CA GLY A 87 24.62 -5.04 -5.12
C GLY A 87 23.43 -4.10 -4.93
N TYR A 88 22.65 -3.82 -5.99
CA TYR A 88 21.35 -3.13 -5.83
C TYR A 88 20.31 -4.06 -5.20
N ALA A 89 19.27 -3.47 -4.58
CA ALA A 89 18.15 -4.24 -4.02
C ALA A 89 17.47 -5.08 -5.12
N ASP A 90 17.55 -6.39 -5.02
CA ASP A 90 17.11 -7.37 -6.01
C ASP A 90 16.18 -8.44 -5.40
N TRP A 91 15.36 -8.06 -4.43
CA TRP A 91 14.48 -8.96 -3.67
C TRP A 91 13.48 -9.73 -4.54
N ILE A 92 13.21 -9.21 -5.73
CA ILE A 92 12.35 -9.82 -6.75
C ILE A 92 13.17 -9.96 -8.02
N ALA A 93 13.15 -11.14 -8.63
CA ALA A 93 13.99 -11.45 -9.81
C ALA A 93 13.75 -10.49 -10.99
N THR A 94 12.53 -10.00 -11.18
CA THR A 94 12.17 -9.02 -12.22
C THR A 94 12.83 -7.65 -12.05
N TRP A 95 13.46 -7.36 -10.91
CA TRP A 95 14.19 -6.12 -10.69
C TRP A 95 15.61 -6.12 -11.25
N ARG A 96 16.15 -7.30 -11.64
CA ARG A 96 17.51 -7.46 -12.18
C ARG A 96 17.57 -7.09 -13.65
N GLN A 97 17.11 -5.90 -14.00
CA GLN A 97 17.11 -5.38 -15.38
C GLN A 97 17.18 -3.86 -15.40
N ASP A 98 17.62 -3.32 -16.53
CA ASP A 98 17.56 -1.89 -16.77
C ASP A 98 16.12 -1.40 -16.64
N THR A 99 15.94 -0.32 -15.91
CA THR A 99 14.61 0.13 -15.48
C THR A 99 14.43 1.61 -15.85
N ASP A 100 13.29 1.92 -16.42
CA ASP A 100 12.80 3.29 -16.65
C ASP A 100 11.71 3.66 -15.62
N PRO A 101 11.21 4.93 -15.58
CA PRO A 101 10.20 5.35 -14.63
C PRO A 101 8.89 4.55 -14.69
N SER A 102 8.44 4.14 -15.89
CA SER A 102 7.24 3.32 -16.05
C SER A 102 7.43 1.93 -15.42
N MET A 103 8.50 1.24 -15.78
CA MET A 103 8.86 -0.06 -15.20
C MET A 103 9.10 0.01 -13.69
N TRP A 104 9.71 1.11 -13.22
CA TRP A 104 9.92 1.36 -11.79
C TRP A 104 8.60 1.42 -11.01
N MET A 105 7.63 2.18 -11.51
CA MET A 105 6.33 2.33 -10.85
C MET A 105 5.52 1.02 -10.92
N GLU A 106 5.46 0.39 -12.09
CA GLU A 106 4.74 -0.85 -12.36
C GLU A 106 5.26 -2.01 -11.50
N ASN A 107 6.56 -2.30 -11.60
CA ASN A 107 7.19 -3.43 -10.90
C ASN A 107 7.62 -3.08 -9.47
N SER A 108 7.35 -1.86 -9.03
CA SER A 108 7.66 -1.38 -7.68
C SER A 108 9.15 -1.48 -7.32
N VAL A 109 10.06 -1.27 -8.29
CA VAL A 109 11.51 -1.47 -8.19
C VAL A 109 12.12 -0.60 -7.09
N VAL A 110 12.67 -1.21 -6.04
CA VAL A 110 13.23 -0.48 -4.89
C VAL A 110 14.55 0.20 -5.24
N TRP A 111 15.44 -0.48 -5.92
CA TRP A 111 16.75 0.10 -6.23
C TRP A 111 16.64 1.38 -7.08
N TYR A 112 15.67 1.46 -7.99
CA TYR A 112 15.44 2.67 -8.77
C TYR A 112 14.99 3.84 -7.87
N SER A 113 14.10 3.58 -6.87
CA SER A 113 13.77 4.58 -5.85
C SER A 113 15.00 5.08 -5.11
N GLN A 114 15.91 4.17 -4.72
CA GLN A 114 17.16 4.51 -4.03
C GLN A 114 18.05 5.42 -4.89
N ARG A 115 18.12 5.18 -6.20
CA ARG A 115 18.87 6.07 -7.11
C ARG A 115 18.23 7.46 -7.18
N LEU A 116 16.91 7.54 -7.30
CA LEU A 116 16.21 8.84 -7.32
C LEU A 116 16.40 9.61 -6.02
N THR A 117 16.29 8.95 -4.87
CA THR A 117 16.49 9.61 -3.56
C THR A 117 17.93 10.09 -3.36
N GLU A 118 18.91 9.34 -3.85
CA GLU A 118 20.32 9.78 -3.83
C GLU A 118 20.57 10.98 -4.74
N MET A 119 19.97 11.03 -5.94
CA MET A 119 20.06 12.17 -6.85
C MET A 119 19.39 13.42 -6.27
N LEU A 120 18.29 13.27 -5.54
CA LEU A 120 17.61 14.37 -4.85
C LEU A 120 18.40 14.88 -3.64
N GLY A 121 18.94 13.94 -2.85
CA GLY A 121 19.57 14.24 -1.56
C GLY A 121 18.58 14.47 -0.42
N ALA A 122 19.04 14.31 0.81
CA ALA A 122 18.20 14.35 2.01
C ALA A 122 17.49 15.71 2.22
N GLU A 123 18.17 16.80 1.95
CA GLU A 123 17.64 18.16 2.12
C GLU A 123 16.43 18.41 1.21
N LYS A 124 16.55 18.12 -0.10
CA LYS A 124 15.43 18.30 -1.04
C LYS A 124 14.28 17.36 -0.74
N LEU A 125 14.56 16.07 -0.40
CA LEU A 125 13.51 15.12 -0.01
C LEU A 125 12.72 15.64 1.19
N THR A 126 13.40 16.11 2.23
CA THR A 126 12.75 16.66 3.42
C THR A 126 11.93 17.91 3.08
N ALA A 127 12.49 18.83 2.31
CA ALA A 127 11.80 20.06 1.90
C ALA A 127 10.54 19.79 1.08
N TYR A 128 10.59 18.84 0.13
CA TYR A 128 9.42 18.43 -0.64
C TYR A 128 8.37 17.77 0.25
N ALA A 129 8.76 16.81 1.11
CA ALA A 129 7.82 16.12 1.98
C ALA A 129 7.11 17.09 2.94
N GLN A 130 7.83 18.08 3.48
CA GLN A 130 7.25 19.15 4.30
C GLN A 130 6.24 20.00 3.50
N LYS A 131 6.61 20.41 2.28
CA LYS A 131 5.73 21.18 1.39
C LYS A 131 4.46 20.42 1.02
N PHE A 132 4.55 19.09 0.88
CA PHE A 132 3.42 18.24 0.54
C PHE A 132 2.56 17.84 1.74
N GLY A 133 3.01 18.13 2.97
CA GLY A 133 2.39 17.59 4.18
C GLY A 133 2.49 16.05 4.22
N TYR A 134 3.57 15.49 3.70
CA TYR A 134 3.74 14.05 3.55
C TYR A 134 4.27 13.42 4.84
N GLY A 135 3.35 13.07 5.73
CA GLY A 135 3.63 12.41 6.99
C GLY A 135 4.57 13.19 7.91
N ASN A 136 5.53 12.50 8.53
CA ASN A 136 6.51 13.12 9.43
C ASN A 136 7.72 13.72 8.70
N ALA A 137 7.83 13.60 7.39
CA ALA A 137 8.93 14.09 6.56
C ALA A 137 10.34 13.68 7.08
N ASP A 138 10.45 12.54 7.75
CA ASP A 138 11.69 12.06 8.36
C ASP A 138 12.44 11.08 7.44
N PHE A 139 13.55 11.52 6.88
CA PHE A 139 14.44 10.74 6.03
C PHE A 139 15.75 10.36 6.73
N SER A 140 15.80 10.32 8.05
CA SER A 140 17.01 9.94 8.80
C SER A 140 17.39 8.46 8.63
N GLY A 141 16.42 7.59 8.36
CA GLY A 141 16.65 6.15 8.21
C GLY A 141 16.68 5.40 9.53
N ASP A 142 17.37 4.26 9.54
CA ASP A 142 17.52 3.44 10.74
C ASP A 142 18.52 4.10 11.71
N PRO A 143 18.26 4.13 13.02
CA PRO A 143 19.14 4.75 13.99
C PRO A 143 20.59 4.27 13.86
N GLY A 144 21.53 5.22 13.74
CA GLY A 144 22.96 4.95 13.64
C GLY A 144 23.44 4.29 12.34
N LYS A 145 22.59 4.15 11.29
CA LYS A 145 22.96 3.48 10.04
C LYS A 145 23.27 4.41 8.86
N ASN A 146 22.95 5.69 8.95
CA ASN A 146 23.12 6.67 7.86
C ASN A 146 22.58 6.14 6.51
N ASN A 147 21.39 5.52 6.54
CA ASN A 147 20.80 4.83 5.38
C ASN A 147 19.44 5.44 4.95
N GLY A 148 19.17 6.68 5.36
CA GLY A 148 17.88 7.34 5.12
C GLY A 148 17.47 7.40 3.66
N LEU A 149 18.41 7.74 2.77
CA LEU A 149 18.16 7.79 1.32
C LEU A 149 17.81 6.42 0.70
N GLY A 150 18.19 5.33 1.36
CA GLY A 150 17.90 3.97 0.87
C GLY A 150 16.77 3.26 1.61
N ARG A 151 16.39 3.74 2.81
CA ARG A 151 15.57 2.94 3.72
C ARG A 151 14.42 3.67 4.40
N SER A 152 14.41 5.00 4.48
CA SER A 152 13.46 5.75 5.32
C SER A 152 12.00 5.30 5.13
N TRP A 153 11.56 5.05 3.90
CA TRP A 153 10.19 4.62 3.58
C TRP A 153 9.95 3.11 3.69
N ILE A 154 10.99 2.30 4.00
CA ILE A 154 10.92 0.83 4.09
C ILE A 154 11.09 0.42 5.54
N SER A 155 9.99 0.44 6.31
CA SER A 155 9.97 0.05 7.72
C SER A 155 11.00 0.79 8.58
N SER A 156 11.17 2.09 8.34
CA SER A 156 12.15 2.92 9.03
C SER A 156 11.54 4.28 9.44
N SER A 157 12.27 5.38 9.31
CA SER A 157 11.93 6.68 9.90
C SER A 157 10.72 7.37 9.28
N LEU A 158 10.52 7.28 7.96
CA LEU A 158 9.39 7.93 7.29
C LEU A 158 8.09 7.21 7.62
N LYS A 159 7.11 7.96 8.12
CA LYS A 159 5.78 7.47 8.49
C LYS A 159 4.71 8.45 8.02
N ILE A 160 3.56 7.90 7.63
CA ILE A 160 2.41 8.65 7.16
C ILE A 160 1.12 7.94 7.57
N SER A 161 0.07 8.71 7.86
CA SER A 161 -1.26 8.16 8.15
C SER A 161 -2.10 8.02 6.88
N PRO A 162 -3.16 7.20 6.91
CA PRO A 162 -4.13 7.13 5.81
C PRO A 162 -4.75 8.49 5.45
N LEU A 163 -5.10 9.32 6.44
CA LEU A 163 -5.62 10.68 6.22
C LEU A 163 -4.60 11.57 5.50
N GLU A 164 -3.33 11.53 5.90
CA GLU A 164 -2.27 12.29 5.25
C GLU A 164 -2.00 11.80 3.82
N GLN A 165 -2.05 10.47 3.58
CA GLN A 165 -1.97 9.90 2.24
C GLN A 165 -3.12 10.40 1.35
N ALA A 166 -4.37 10.38 1.87
CA ALA A 166 -5.53 10.89 1.15
C ALA A 166 -5.40 12.38 0.82
N GLY A 167 -4.95 13.18 1.78
CA GLY A 167 -4.71 14.62 1.59
C GLY A 167 -3.66 14.90 0.51
N PHE A 168 -2.55 14.15 0.51
CA PHE A 168 -1.52 14.25 -0.52
C PHE A 168 -2.05 13.87 -1.90
N VAL A 169 -2.72 12.73 -2.03
CA VAL A 169 -3.28 12.28 -3.31
C VAL A 169 -4.34 13.24 -3.82
N ALA A 170 -5.23 13.76 -2.95
CA ALA A 170 -6.21 14.77 -3.34
C ALA A 170 -5.54 16.03 -3.90
N ALA A 171 -4.49 16.51 -3.24
CA ALA A 171 -3.73 17.68 -3.72
C ALA A 171 -3.03 17.40 -5.06
N LEU A 172 -2.54 16.17 -5.28
CA LEU A 172 -1.92 15.76 -6.51
C LEU A 172 -2.92 15.76 -7.68
N VAL A 173 -4.06 15.06 -7.53
CA VAL A 173 -5.03 14.88 -8.63
C VAL A 173 -5.84 16.14 -8.90
N ASP A 174 -5.95 17.05 -7.93
CA ASP A 174 -6.59 18.37 -8.07
C ASP A 174 -5.59 19.46 -8.52
N GLY A 175 -4.32 19.09 -8.82
CA GLY A 175 -3.31 20.02 -9.31
C GLY A 175 -2.87 21.08 -8.31
N LYS A 176 -3.02 20.82 -6.99
CA LYS A 176 -2.78 21.79 -5.91
C LYS A 176 -1.53 21.51 -5.08
N LEU A 177 -0.69 20.55 -5.48
CA LEU A 177 0.63 20.43 -4.86
C LEU A 177 1.50 21.65 -5.25
N PRO A 178 2.36 22.13 -4.34
CA PRO A 178 3.24 23.26 -4.61
C PRO A 178 4.45 22.86 -5.49
N THR A 179 4.15 22.35 -6.69
CA THR A 179 5.11 21.92 -7.73
C THR A 179 4.60 22.31 -9.11
N SER A 180 5.41 22.07 -10.15
CA SER A 180 4.98 22.33 -11.52
C SER A 180 3.81 21.43 -11.94
N PRO A 181 2.86 21.93 -12.74
CA PRO A 181 1.80 21.11 -13.31
C PRO A 181 2.31 19.90 -14.11
N VAL A 182 3.45 20.05 -14.79
CA VAL A 182 4.11 18.99 -15.54
C VAL A 182 4.58 17.86 -14.63
N ALA A 183 5.14 18.20 -13.46
CA ALA A 183 5.56 17.21 -12.48
C ALA A 183 4.38 16.38 -11.93
N MET A 184 3.27 17.04 -11.63
CA MET A 184 2.05 16.37 -11.18
C MET A 184 1.48 15.45 -12.28
N ALA A 185 1.34 15.94 -13.50
CA ALA A 185 0.83 15.16 -14.62
C ALA A 185 1.70 13.94 -14.94
N GLY A 186 3.03 14.12 -15.00
CA GLY A 186 3.97 13.04 -15.25
C GLY A 186 3.95 11.97 -14.15
N ALA A 187 3.86 12.39 -12.89
CA ALA A 187 3.74 11.44 -11.78
C ALA A 187 2.42 10.64 -11.83
N MET A 188 1.31 11.29 -12.17
CA MET A 188 0.00 10.61 -12.33
C MET A 188 0.00 9.63 -13.50
N GLU A 189 0.67 9.96 -14.61
CA GLU A 189 0.82 9.07 -15.78
C GLU A 189 1.50 7.75 -15.41
N LEU A 190 2.50 7.78 -14.53
CA LEU A 190 3.21 6.59 -14.07
C LEU A 190 2.34 5.66 -13.21
N VAL A 191 1.30 6.18 -12.54
CA VAL A 191 0.47 5.36 -11.65
C VAL A 191 -0.44 4.45 -12.46
N GLN A 192 -0.27 3.15 -12.24
CA GLN A 192 -0.96 2.10 -12.99
C GLN A 192 -2.47 2.10 -12.75
N GLN A 193 -3.22 1.67 -13.77
CA GLN A 193 -4.63 1.38 -13.61
C GLN A 193 -4.79 0.19 -12.67
N GLY A 194 -5.53 0.40 -11.58
CA GLY A 194 -5.77 -0.59 -10.53
C GLY A 194 -6.99 -1.48 -10.79
N GLY A 195 -7.89 -1.05 -11.66
CA GLY A 195 -9.13 -1.78 -12.01
C GLY A 195 -10.23 -0.86 -12.49
N VAL A 196 -11.35 -1.47 -12.89
CA VAL A 196 -12.62 -0.78 -13.20
C VAL A 196 -13.73 -1.46 -12.42
N SER A 197 -14.52 -0.70 -11.69
CA SER A 197 -15.67 -1.20 -10.92
C SER A 197 -16.80 -0.18 -10.91
N GLU A 198 -18.03 -0.59 -11.24
CA GLU A 198 -19.22 0.27 -11.31
C GLU A 198 -19.03 1.53 -12.17
N GLY A 199 -18.27 1.42 -13.27
CA GLY A 199 -17.94 2.54 -14.14
C GLY A 199 -16.84 3.47 -13.61
N TRP A 200 -16.30 3.23 -12.41
CA TRP A 200 -15.13 3.94 -11.89
C TRP A 200 -13.83 3.33 -12.41
N ALA A 201 -12.96 4.14 -12.99
CA ALA A 201 -11.59 3.76 -13.32
C ALA A 201 -10.67 4.07 -12.15
N LEU A 202 -10.15 3.05 -11.49
CA LEU A 202 -9.26 3.20 -10.34
C LEU A 202 -7.80 3.21 -10.81
N ARG A 203 -7.01 4.14 -10.27
CA ARG A 203 -5.56 4.19 -10.41
C ARG A 203 -4.93 4.23 -9.02
N GLY A 204 -3.90 3.46 -8.78
CA GLY A 204 -3.32 3.44 -7.44
C GLY A 204 -2.02 2.68 -7.34
N LYS A 205 -1.34 2.93 -6.22
CA LYS A 205 -0.07 2.28 -5.87
C LYS A 205 -0.24 1.41 -4.64
N THR A 206 0.23 0.17 -4.76
CA THR A 206 0.35 -0.75 -3.63
C THR A 206 1.63 -0.51 -2.84
N GLY A 207 1.60 -0.83 -1.55
CA GLY A 207 2.77 -0.82 -0.69
C GLY A 207 2.73 -1.98 0.29
N SER A 208 3.88 -2.60 0.58
CA SER A 208 4.00 -3.66 1.56
C SER A 208 5.25 -3.47 2.39
N ALA A 209 5.12 -3.55 3.70
CA ALA A 209 6.22 -3.46 4.63
C ALA A 209 5.89 -4.24 5.90
N PHE A 210 6.87 -4.40 6.78
CA PHE A 210 6.70 -5.13 8.03
C PHE A 210 7.06 -4.23 9.22
N PRO A 211 6.33 -4.32 10.34
CA PRO A 211 6.78 -3.71 11.59
C PRO A 211 8.15 -4.24 12.01
N ARG A 212 8.83 -3.50 12.87
CA ARG A 212 10.06 -3.95 13.53
C ARG A 212 9.71 -4.56 14.90
N LEU A 213 10.30 -5.69 15.19
CA LEU A 213 10.37 -6.26 16.52
C LEU A 213 11.38 -5.49 17.39
N ALA A 214 11.36 -5.72 18.69
CA ALA A 214 12.28 -5.06 19.64
C ALA A 214 13.77 -5.35 19.36
N ASP A 215 14.08 -6.50 18.77
CA ASP A 215 15.43 -6.89 18.33
C ASP A 215 15.85 -6.28 16.99
N GLY A 216 14.98 -5.47 16.35
CA GLY A 216 15.20 -4.84 15.07
C GLY A 216 14.89 -5.70 13.83
N ASN A 217 14.52 -6.97 14.02
CA ASN A 217 14.06 -7.83 12.94
C ASN A 217 12.66 -7.43 12.44
N PHE A 218 12.28 -7.92 11.25
CA PHE A 218 10.96 -7.68 10.71
C PHE A 218 9.94 -8.69 11.24
N ASP A 219 8.81 -8.19 11.77
CA ASP A 219 7.65 -9.02 12.08
C ASP A 219 6.88 -9.36 10.81
N ARG A 220 7.25 -10.50 10.22
CA ARG A 220 6.67 -10.95 8.94
C ARG A 220 5.24 -11.50 9.07
N ALA A 221 4.75 -11.69 10.30
CA ALA A 221 3.37 -12.08 10.56
C ALA A 221 2.42 -10.87 10.67
N ARG A 222 2.97 -9.66 10.87
CA ARG A 222 2.20 -8.42 11.05
C ARG A 222 2.41 -7.42 9.91
N GLY A 223 2.54 -7.92 8.68
CA GLY A 223 2.81 -7.09 7.50
C GLY A 223 1.74 -6.03 7.26
N TRP A 224 2.18 -4.82 6.89
CA TRP A 224 1.30 -3.75 6.42
C TRP A 224 1.01 -3.93 4.93
N GLY A 225 -0.25 -3.74 4.54
CA GLY A 225 -0.69 -3.67 3.16
C GLY A 225 -1.36 -2.34 2.86
N TRP A 226 -0.85 -1.60 1.88
CA TRP A 226 -1.41 -0.34 1.39
C TRP A 226 -1.95 -0.48 -0.02
N PHE A 227 -3.08 0.16 -0.29
CA PHE A 227 -3.51 0.54 -1.63
C PHE A 227 -4.04 1.97 -1.59
N VAL A 228 -3.36 2.87 -2.28
CA VAL A 228 -3.61 4.31 -2.23
C VAL A 228 -3.70 4.85 -3.64
N GLY A 229 -4.71 5.68 -3.92
CA GLY A 229 -4.89 6.22 -5.25
C GLY A 229 -6.16 7.03 -5.42
N TRP A 230 -6.65 7.07 -6.65
CA TRP A 230 -7.87 7.79 -7.00
C TRP A 230 -8.73 6.99 -7.97
N ALA A 231 -10.00 7.32 -8.01
CA ALA A 231 -10.99 6.76 -8.93
C ALA A 231 -11.66 7.90 -9.71
N GLU A 232 -11.89 7.68 -11.00
CA GLU A 232 -12.50 8.64 -11.91
C GLU A 232 -13.74 8.03 -12.53
N LYS A 233 -14.84 8.80 -12.53
CA LYS A 233 -16.08 8.49 -13.24
C LYS A 233 -16.71 9.80 -13.67
N ASP A 234 -16.93 9.97 -14.97
CA ASP A 234 -17.36 11.21 -15.56
C ASP A 234 -16.45 12.39 -15.13
N GLU A 235 -16.98 13.45 -14.55
CA GLU A 235 -16.23 14.59 -14.06
C GLU A 235 -15.79 14.45 -12.57
N ARG A 236 -16.17 13.35 -11.89
CA ARG A 236 -15.87 13.14 -10.48
C ARG A 236 -14.57 12.41 -10.28
N ARG A 237 -13.83 12.89 -9.27
CA ARG A 237 -12.63 12.20 -8.77
C ARG A 237 -12.77 11.94 -7.28
N LEU A 238 -12.59 10.69 -6.89
CA LEU A 238 -12.51 10.27 -5.50
C LEU A 238 -11.10 9.82 -5.20
N VAL A 239 -10.63 10.12 -4.00
CA VAL A 239 -9.39 9.55 -3.46
C VAL A 239 -9.75 8.39 -2.56
N PHE A 240 -8.96 7.34 -2.60
CA PHE A 240 -9.12 6.20 -1.71
C PHE A 240 -7.82 5.80 -1.03
N VAL A 241 -7.95 5.28 0.18
CA VAL A 241 -6.88 4.63 0.94
C VAL A 241 -7.44 3.37 1.59
N ARG A 242 -6.77 2.25 1.37
CA ARG A 242 -6.94 1.02 2.15
C ARG A 242 -5.61 0.71 2.83
N LEU A 243 -5.64 0.60 4.14
CA LEU A 243 -4.54 0.10 4.96
C LEU A 243 -5.00 -1.15 5.70
N THR A 244 -4.26 -2.23 5.54
CA THR A 244 -4.48 -3.50 6.25
C THR A 244 -3.26 -3.90 7.05
N GLN A 245 -3.45 -4.76 8.06
CA GLN A 245 -2.36 -5.42 8.76
C GLN A 245 -2.62 -6.92 8.86
N ASP A 246 -1.60 -7.70 8.56
CA ASP A 246 -1.65 -9.14 8.66
C ASP A 246 -1.74 -9.61 10.12
N GLU A 247 -2.37 -10.76 10.33
CA GLU A 247 -2.39 -11.47 11.61
C GLU A 247 -1.53 -12.73 11.56
N GLU A 248 -1.15 -13.15 10.35
CA GLU A 248 -0.25 -14.26 10.07
C GLU A 248 0.60 -13.99 8.83
N ARG A 249 1.54 -14.86 8.53
CA ARG A 249 2.38 -14.75 7.34
C ARG A 249 1.64 -15.21 6.08
N HIS A 250 1.65 -14.38 5.04
CA HIS A 250 1.06 -14.68 3.74
C HIS A 250 2.11 -14.78 2.62
N ALA A 251 1.81 -15.59 1.60
CA ALA A 251 2.62 -15.71 0.39
C ALA A 251 2.43 -14.50 -0.54
N VAL A 252 1.19 -14.00 -0.66
CA VAL A 252 0.87 -12.81 -1.46
C VAL A 252 1.15 -11.56 -0.63
N SER A 253 1.76 -10.54 -1.25
CA SER A 253 2.10 -9.31 -0.55
C SER A 253 0.87 -8.57 -0.01
N GLY A 254 1.01 -7.95 1.17
CA GLY A 254 -0.08 -7.21 1.82
C GLY A 254 -0.71 -6.15 0.94
N GLY A 255 0.10 -5.42 0.15
CA GLY A 255 -0.39 -4.39 -0.75
C GLY A 255 -1.29 -4.93 -1.88
N LEU A 256 -0.98 -6.09 -2.45
CA LEU A 256 -1.84 -6.73 -3.45
C LEU A 256 -3.16 -7.17 -2.83
N ARG A 257 -3.12 -7.74 -1.62
CA ARG A 257 -4.33 -8.16 -0.90
C ARG A 257 -5.19 -6.96 -0.50
N ALA A 258 -4.59 -5.85 -0.04
CA ALA A 258 -5.30 -4.60 0.24
C ALA A 258 -5.99 -4.01 -1.00
N ARG A 259 -5.32 -4.09 -2.17
CA ARG A 259 -5.92 -3.70 -3.46
C ARG A 259 -7.12 -4.57 -3.80
N ASP A 260 -6.95 -5.88 -3.77
CA ASP A 260 -7.97 -6.82 -4.18
C ASP A 260 -9.20 -6.76 -3.24
N ALA A 261 -8.98 -6.56 -1.93
CA ALA A 261 -10.05 -6.32 -0.96
C ALA A 261 -10.80 -5.01 -1.25
N LEU A 262 -10.11 -3.88 -1.48
CA LEU A 262 -10.79 -2.63 -1.83
C LEU A 262 -11.60 -2.75 -3.11
N LEU A 263 -11.07 -3.42 -4.15
CA LEU A 263 -11.79 -3.63 -5.41
C LEU A 263 -13.03 -4.49 -5.22
N ALA A 264 -12.98 -5.49 -4.36
CA ALA A 264 -14.15 -6.32 -4.02
C ALA A 264 -15.23 -5.51 -3.28
N ASP A 265 -14.83 -4.60 -2.39
CA ASP A 265 -15.73 -3.78 -1.59
C ASP A 265 -16.26 -2.55 -2.35
N TRP A 266 -15.61 -2.16 -3.47
CA TRP A 266 -15.83 -0.86 -4.13
C TRP A 266 -17.31 -0.61 -4.48
N ALA A 267 -17.99 -1.59 -5.06
CA ALA A 267 -19.39 -1.46 -5.43
C ALA A 267 -20.31 -1.21 -4.21
N ALA A 268 -20.03 -1.85 -3.09
CA ALA A 268 -20.78 -1.65 -1.84
C ALA A 268 -20.49 -0.28 -1.24
N LEU A 269 -19.24 0.18 -1.24
CA LEU A 269 -18.83 1.50 -0.80
C LEU A 269 -19.52 2.59 -1.63
N MET A 270 -19.52 2.48 -2.96
CA MET A 270 -20.17 3.48 -3.82
C MET A 270 -21.69 3.52 -3.61
N ARG A 271 -22.35 2.36 -3.50
CA ARG A 271 -23.80 2.32 -3.16
C ARG A 271 -24.10 2.95 -1.80
N GLY A 272 -23.25 2.70 -0.80
CA GLY A 272 -23.39 3.31 0.53
C GLY A 272 -23.28 4.84 0.51
N LEU A 273 -22.55 5.38 -0.46
CA LEU A 273 -22.37 6.82 -0.68
C LEU A 273 -23.42 7.43 -1.63
N GLY A 274 -24.30 6.63 -2.23
CA GLY A 274 -25.25 7.08 -3.24
C GLY A 274 -24.61 7.46 -4.57
N LEU A 275 -23.51 6.81 -4.95
CA LEU A 275 -22.66 7.09 -6.14
C LEU A 275 -22.68 5.99 -7.19
#